data_8815055907880f61f9bc4294f1ffea86
#
_entry.id   8815055907880f61f9bc4294f1ffea86
#
_cell.length_a   1.000
_cell.length_b   1.000
_cell.length_c   1.000
_cell.angle_alpha   90.00
_cell.angle_beta   90.00
_cell.angle_gamma   90.00
#
_symmetry.space_group_name_H-M   'P 1'
#
loop_
_entity.id
_entity.type
_entity.pdbx_description
1 polymer ?
#
loop_
_entity_poly.entity_id
_entity_poly.type
_entity_poly.pdbx_seq_one_letter_code
_entity_poly.pdbx_strand_id
1 'polypeptide(L)'
;MSISEKYIAELYNKIQEERPIIHCITNAVTVNDCANILLAAGASPTMAHHPLEVEEITAGTKALVCNFGAIADYEAMEKAGRVADELGHAIVIDPVGVSGSSYRREKCQTLIENIHPTCIRGNYSEIRALMEHCSTVTGVDSGDKNLDIEAMKQYAKQYHLIMIASGEKDIITDGTAVYICENGDAKMAKITGSGCMSSVMLGAFLGTEPSVQSAAACCAFVGIAGELAAKKTDACGGGTMTFRNLFIDQVSLMTQEKMSRCKVHI
;
A
#
# COMPACT_ATOMS: atom_id res chain seq x y z
N MET A 1 -8.23 -15.96 -11.17
CA MET A 1 -9.55 -15.91 -10.46
C MET A 1 -9.94 -14.45 -10.31
N SER A 2 -11.19 -14.09 -10.58
CA SER A 2 -11.67 -12.73 -10.30
C SER A 2 -11.74 -12.49 -8.79
N ILE A 3 -11.43 -11.28 -8.34
CA ILE A 3 -11.59 -10.89 -6.94
C ILE A 3 -13.08 -10.69 -6.67
N SER A 4 -13.64 -11.54 -5.80
CA SER A 4 -15.06 -11.48 -5.46
C SER A 4 -15.29 -10.69 -4.17
N GLU A 5 -16.50 -10.15 -4.02
CA GLU A 5 -16.96 -9.50 -2.78
C GLU A 5 -16.82 -10.43 -1.57
N LYS A 6 -17.10 -11.73 -1.76
CA LYS A 6 -16.98 -12.73 -0.71
C LYS A 6 -15.53 -12.87 -0.24
N TYR A 7 -14.57 -12.93 -1.15
CA TYR A 7 -13.14 -13.02 -0.82
C TYR A 7 -12.65 -11.77 -0.07
N ILE A 8 -13.06 -10.57 -0.52
CA ILE A 8 -12.73 -9.33 0.20
C ILE A 8 -13.31 -9.35 1.61
N ALA A 9 -14.57 -9.79 1.76
CA ALA A 9 -15.23 -9.89 3.06
C ALA A 9 -14.57 -10.91 3.99
N GLU A 10 -14.14 -12.07 3.47
CA GLU A 10 -13.42 -13.08 4.23
C GLU A 10 -12.10 -12.53 4.79
N LEU A 11 -11.32 -11.82 3.98
CA LEU A 11 -10.07 -11.17 4.44
C LEU A 11 -10.36 -10.09 5.48
N TYR A 12 -11.34 -9.24 5.23
CA TYR A 12 -11.70 -8.17 6.17
C TYR A 12 -12.19 -8.72 7.51
N ASN A 13 -13.01 -9.77 7.51
CA ASN A 13 -13.47 -10.43 8.73
C ASN A 13 -12.29 -11.03 9.52
N LYS A 14 -11.33 -11.68 8.84
CA LYS A 14 -10.10 -12.16 9.48
C LYS A 14 -9.31 -11.03 10.14
N ILE A 15 -9.16 -9.88 9.48
CA ILE A 15 -8.50 -8.71 10.07
C ILE A 15 -9.21 -8.28 11.36
N GLN A 16 -10.55 -8.24 11.37
CA GLN A 16 -11.33 -7.86 12.53
C GLN A 16 -11.24 -8.88 13.68
N GLU A 17 -11.19 -10.16 13.36
CA GLU A 17 -11.09 -11.26 14.33
C GLU A 17 -9.68 -11.37 14.92
N GLU A 18 -8.65 -11.38 14.08
CA GLU A 18 -7.26 -11.56 14.48
C GLU A 18 -6.61 -10.29 15.05
N ARG A 19 -7.13 -9.12 14.67
CA ARG A 19 -6.62 -7.80 15.08
C ARG A 19 -5.10 -7.68 14.90
N PRO A 20 -4.55 -7.96 13.70
CA PRO A 20 -3.12 -8.03 13.50
C PRO A 20 -2.43 -6.72 13.88
N ILE A 21 -1.28 -6.82 14.55
CA ILE A 21 -0.45 -5.65 14.84
C ILE A 21 0.36 -5.33 13.59
N ILE A 22 0.24 -4.09 13.12
CA ILE A 22 0.95 -3.58 11.95
C ILE A 22 1.95 -2.53 12.38
N HIS A 23 3.24 -2.80 12.15
CA HIS A 23 4.30 -1.83 12.43
C HIS A 23 4.43 -0.89 11.24
N CYS A 24 4.29 0.41 11.48
CA CYS A 24 4.33 1.43 10.44
C CYS A 24 5.42 2.47 10.75
N ILE A 25 6.51 2.45 9.97
CA ILE A 25 7.50 3.52 9.96
C ILE A 25 7.08 4.46 8.83
N THR A 26 6.34 5.52 9.17
CA THR A 26 5.70 6.41 8.20
C THR A 26 5.97 7.89 8.52
N ASN A 27 5.71 8.76 7.55
CA ASN A 27 6.01 10.17 7.64
C ASN A 27 5.11 10.93 8.63
N ALA A 28 5.65 11.98 9.26
CA ALA A 28 4.99 12.78 10.28
C ALA A 28 3.70 13.50 9.79
N VAL A 29 3.55 13.69 8.46
CA VAL A 29 2.38 14.36 7.88
C VAL A 29 1.14 13.45 7.94
N THR A 30 1.32 12.13 7.83
CA THR A 30 0.23 11.17 7.67
C THR A 30 0.14 10.13 8.77
N VAL A 31 1.05 10.13 9.74
CA VAL A 31 1.12 9.11 10.80
C VAL A 31 -0.21 8.93 11.54
N ASN A 32 -0.89 10.01 11.87
CA ASN A 32 -2.19 9.96 12.56
C ASN A 32 -3.27 9.28 11.71
N ASP A 33 -3.35 9.60 10.42
CA ASP A 33 -4.32 9.01 9.50
C ASP A 33 -4.05 7.53 9.23
N CYS A 34 -2.77 7.16 9.11
CA CYS A 34 -2.33 5.78 8.97
C CYS A 34 -2.76 4.94 10.20
N ALA A 35 -2.59 5.48 11.41
CA ALA A 35 -3.04 4.81 12.62
C ALA A 35 -4.57 4.68 12.65
N ASN A 36 -5.30 5.75 12.35
CA ASN A 36 -6.76 5.76 12.43
C ASN A 36 -7.42 4.84 11.38
N ILE A 37 -6.88 4.75 10.16
CA ILE A 37 -7.47 3.87 9.13
C ILE A 37 -7.26 2.39 9.48
N LEU A 38 -6.12 2.02 10.09
CA LEU A 38 -5.89 0.66 10.60
C LEU A 38 -6.84 0.32 11.74
N LEU A 39 -7.04 1.24 12.70
CA LEU A 39 -8.03 1.08 13.78
C LEU A 39 -9.44 0.94 13.21
N ALA A 40 -9.80 1.73 12.21
CA ALA A 40 -11.08 1.66 11.52
C ALA A 40 -11.30 0.30 10.84
N ALA A 41 -10.24 -0.34 10.35
CA ALA A 41 -10.29 -1.67 9.76
C ALA A 41 -10.31 -2.81 10.80
N GLY A 42 -10.08 -2.52 12.08
CA GLY A 42 -10.00 -3.52 13.15
C GLY A 42 -8.58 -4.05 13.41
N ALA A 43 -7.57 -3.57 12.69
CA ALA A 43 -6.16 -3.88 12.94
C ALA A 43 -5.59 -3.02 14.10
N SER A 44 -4.41 -3.37 14.60
CA SER A 44 -3.73 -2.67 15.69
C SER A 44 -2.45 -2.00 15.16
N PRO A 45 -2.40 -0.66 15.02
CA PRO A 45 -1.20 0.02 14.55
C PRO A 45 -0.16 0.18 15.66
N THR A 46 1.13 0.06 15.33
CA THR A 46 2.23 0.59 16.12
C THR A 46 3.11 1.48 15.24
N MET A 47 3.45 2.67 15.74
CA MET A 47 4.11 3.73 14.96
C MET A 47 5.53 3.98 15.49
N ALA A 48 6.18 2.96 16.05
CA ALA A 48 7.54 3.04 16.55
C ALA A 48 8.52 3.34 15.40
N HIS A 49 9.49 4.21 15.62
CA HIS A 49 10.47 4.59 14.61
C HIS A 49 11.88 4.85 15.18
N HIS A 50 12.06 4.63 16.48
CA HIS A 50 13.37 4.81 17.08
C HIS A 50 14.26 3.58 16.83
N PRO A 51 15.50 3.73 16.30
CA PRO A 51 16.36 2.61 15.91
C PRO A 51 16.73 1.62 17.03
N LEU A 52 16.53 1.99 18.30
CA LEU A 52 16.83 1.13 19.45
C LEU A 52 15.64 0.24 19.90
N GLU A 53 14.42 0.47 19.35
CA GLU A 53 13.24 -0.29 19.76
C GLU A 53 12.59 -1.08 18.62
N VAL A 54 12.83 -0.66 17.36
CA VAL A 54 12.09 -1.18 16.20
C VAL A 54 12.25 -2.67 15.97
N GLU A 55 13.39 -3.26 16.34
CA GLU A 55 13.63 -4.70 16.20
C GLU A 55 12.70 -5.50 17.13
N GLU A 56 12.62 -5.11 18.41
CA GLU A 56 11.74 -5.74 19.39
C GLU A 56 10.26 -5.55 19.03
N ILE A 57 9.88 -4.34 18.62
CA ILE A 57 8.52 -4.02 18.19
C ILE A 57 8.12 -4.86 16.97
N THR A 58 8.97 -4.89 15.93
CA THR A 58 8.70 -5.63 14.70
C THR A 58 8.51 -7.12 14.96
N ALA A 59 9.31 -7.70 15.86
CA ALA A 59 9.20 -9.12 16.21
C ALA A 59 7.82 -9.54 16.72
N GLY A 60 7.08 -8.60 17.33
CA GLY A 60 5.72 -8.83 17.85
C GLY A 60 4.59 -8.54 16.85
N THR A 61 4.88 -8.24 15.57
CA THR A 61 3.88 -7.80 14.59
C THR A 61 3.59 -8.86 13.51
N LYS A 62 2.58 -8.60 12.65
CA LYS A 62 2.25 -9.44 11.50
C LYS A 62 2.73 -8.84 10.18
N ALA A 63 2.95 -7.53 10.16
CA ALA A 63 3.47 -6.84 8.98
C ALA A 63 4.25 -5.58 9.37
N LEU A 64 5.18 -5.21 8.48
CA LEU A 64 5.94 -3.96 8.52
C LEU A 64 5.59 -3.11 7.30
N VAL A 65 5.38 -1.82 7.50
CA VAL A 65 5.18 -0.84 6.43
C VAL A 65 6.25 0.25 6.51
N CYS A 66 7.08 0.35 5.48
CA CYS A 66 8.15 1.35 5.36
C CYS A 66 7.75 2.42 4.34
N ASN A 67 7.50 3.66 4.79
CA ASN A 67 7.13 4.78 3.94
C ASN A 67 8.31 5.74 3.76
N PHE A 68 8.80 5.89 2.53
CA PHE A 68 9.96 6.72 2.21
C PHE A 68 9.76 8.23 2.38
N GLY A 69 8.54 8.67 2.71
CA GLY A 69 8.31 10.01 3.25
C GLY A 69 9.04 10.27 4.56
N ALA A 70 9.27 9.21 5.35
CA ALA A 70 10.06 9.21 6.59
C ALA A 70 11.53 8.84 6.35
N ILE A 71 12.18 9.37 5.32
CA ILE A 71 13.56 9.01 4.96
C ILE A 71 14.58 9.27 6.09
N ALA A 72 14.27 10.14 7.04
CA ALA A 72 15.10 10.35 8.23
C ALA A 72 15.17 9.11 9.13
N ASP A 73 14.14 8.25 9.09
CA ASP A 73 14.03 7.02 9.87
C ASP A 73 14.55 5.79 9.11
N TYR A 74 15.39 5.99 8.07
CA TYR A 74 15.90 4.92 7.20
C TYR A 74 16.63 3.81 7.99
N GLU A 75 17.44 4.16 9.00
CA GLU A 75 18.11 3.19 9.88
C GLU A 75 17.09 2.29 10.60
N ALA A 76 15.99 2.86 11.06
CA ALA A 76 14.91 2.11 11.68
C ALA A 76 14.23 1.16 10.68
N MET A 77 14.02 1.61 9.43
CA MET A 77 13.47 0.75 8.37
C MET A 77 14.38 -0.44 8.05
N GLU A 78 15.71 -0.23 7.99
CA GLU A 78 16.66 -1.33 7.75
C GLU A 78 16.66 -2.36 8.88
N LYS A 79 16.65 -1.91 10.15
CA LYS A 79 16.64 -2.79 11.31
C LYS A 79 15.32 -3.56 11.42
N ALA A 80 14.20 -2.86 11.36
CA ALA A 80 12.87 -3.44 11.38
C ALA A 80 12.66 -4.42 10.20
N GLY A 81 13.13 -4.03 9.01
CA GLY A 81 13.03 -4.83 7.79
C GLY A 81 13.75 -6.16 7.90
N ARG A 82 14.97 -6.19 8.44
CA ARG A 82 15.71 -7.45 8.67
C ARG A 82 14.95 -8.40 9.60
N VAL A 83 14.44 -7.90 10.69
CA VAL A 83 13.65 -8.73 11.63
C VAL A 83 12.37 -9.24 10.97
N ALA A 84 11.66 -8.40 10.21
CA ALA A 84 10.45 -8.80 9.50
C ALA A 84 10.74 -9.88 8.44
N ASP A 85 11.82 -9.74 7.67
CA ASP A 85 12.27 -10.71 6.66
C ASP A 85 12.65 -12.05 7.31
N GLU A 86 13.47 -12.04 8.35
CA GLU A 86 13.89 -13.23 9.11
C GLU A 86 12.70 -14.01 9.70
N LEU A 87 11.64 -13.31 10.12
CA LEU A 87 10.44 -13.91 10.70
C LEU A 87 9.36 -14.23 9.66
N GLY A 88 9.57 -13.87 8.38
CA GLY A 88 8.60 -14.10 7.31
C GLY A 88 7.34 -13.24 7.45
N HIS A 89 7.44 -12.07 8.08
CA HIS A 89 6.35 -11.11 8.16
C HIS A 89 6.13 -10.44 6.81
N ALA A 90 4.91 -10.02 6.52
CA ALA A 90 4.66 -9.23 5.31
C ALA A 90 5.34 -7.86 5.42
N ILE A 91 6.07 -7.46 4.36
CA ILE A 91 6.75 -6.16 4.30
C ILE A 91 6.19 -5.36 3.12
N VAL A 92 5.69 -4.16 3.39
CA VAL A 92 5.20 -3.22 2.38
C VAL A 92 6.11 -2.01 2.31
N ILE A 93 6.60 -1.68 1.12
CA ILE A 93 7.35 -0.45 0.85
C ILE A 93 6.46 0.54 0.09
N ASP A 94 6.37 1.76 0.61
CA ASP A 94 5.75 2.92 -0.04
C ASP A 94 6.87 3.89 -0.45
N PRO A 95 7.27 3.91 -1.76
CA PRO A 95 8.46 4.62 -2.23
C PRO A 95 8.21 6.11 -2.44
N VAL A 96 7.60 6.79 -1.47
CA VAL A 96 7.23 8.20 -1.54
C VAL A 96 8.42 9.08 -1.96
N GLY A 97 8.28 9.74 -3.10
CA GLY A 97 9.22 10.75 -3.57
C GLY A 97 10.48 10.22 -4.26
N VAL A 98 10.58 8.93 -4.57
CA VAL A 98 11.71 8.36 -5.30
C VAL A 98 11.83 8.88 -6.74
N SER A 99 10.73 9.31 -7.34
CA SER A 99 10.73 9.95 -8.67
C SER A 99 11.44 11.31 -8.67
N GLY A 100 11.40 12.04 -7.54
CA GLY A 100 11.99 13.38 -7.42
C GLY A 100 13.35 13.42 -6.71
N SER A 101 13.84 12.29 -6.16
CA SER A 101 15.07 12.26 -5.38
C SER A 101 15.91 11.01 -5.67
N SER A 102 17.08 11.21 -6.27
CA SER A 102 18.05 10.13 -6.50
C SER A 102 18.49 9.45 -5.19
N TYR A 103 18.69 10.23 -4.12
CA TYR A 103 19.02 9.70 -2.80
C TYR A 103 17.94 8.75 -2.26
N ARG A 104 16.66 9.14 -2.33
CA ARG A 104 15.55 8.27 -1.90
C ARG A 104 15.48 7.02 -2.76
N ARG A 105 15.65 7.15 -4.06
CA ARG A 105 15.61 6.03 -5.01
C ARG A 105 16.71 5.02 -4.73
N GLU A 106 17.95 5.48 -4.54
CA GLU A 106 19.10 4.63 -4.17
C GLU A 106 18.84 3.90 -2.84
N LYS A 107 18.39 4.64 -1.81
CA LYS A 107 18.08 4.06 -0.49
C LYS A 107 16.91 3.06 -0.58
N CYS A 108 15.90 3.35 -1.38
CA CYS A 108 14.77 2.45 -1.59
C CYS A 108 15.23 1.15 -2.26
N GLN A 109 16.05 1.25 -3.29
CA GLN A 109 16.60 0.08 -3.98
C GLN A 109 17.48 -0.77 -3.05
N THR A 110 18.37 -0.12 -2.28
CA THR A 110 19.20 -0.81 -1.27
C THR A 110 18.33 -1.55 -0.24
N LEU A 111 17.22 -0.93 0.21
CA LEU A 111 16.33 -1.56 1.17
C LEU A 111 15.63 -2.78 0.55
N ILE A 112 15.11 -2.65 -0.68
CA ILE A 112 14.46 -3.76 -1.41
C ILE A 112 15.39 -4.97 -1.52
N GLU A 113 16.66 -4.75 -1.84
CA GLU A 113 17.66 -5.81 -1.98
C GLU A 113 18.03 -6.50 -0.66
N ASN A 114 17.90 -5.79 0.47
CA ASN A 114 18.35 -6.27 1.77
C ASN A 114 17.25 -6.94 2.61
N ILE A 115 15.94 -6.65 2.35
CA ILE A 115 14.85 -7.09 3.23
C ILE A 115 13.73 -7.87 2.51
N HIS A 116 13.88 -8.19 1.24
CA HIS A 116 12.96 -8.98 0.41
C HIS A 116 11.47 -8.62 0.64
N PRO A 117 11.01 -7.41 0.29
CA PRO A 117 9.67 -6.97 0.61
C PRO A 117 8.60 -7.82 -0.09
N THR A 118 7.48 -8.04 0.58
CA THR A 118 6.30 -8.72 0.01
C THR A 118 5.65 -7.88 -1.07
N CYS A 119 5.61 -6.54 -0.87
CA CYS A 119 4.89 -5.64 -1.77
C CYS A 119 5.56 -4.25 -1.83
N ILE A 120 5.58 -3.69 -3.03
CA ILE A 120 5.88 -2.28 -3.27
C ILE A 120 4.63 -1.62 -3.83
N ARG A 121 4.19 -0.50 -3.23
CA ARG A 121 3.06 0.29 -3.71
C ARG A 121 3.44 1.75 -3.84
N GLY A 122 3.41 2.28 -5.06
CA GLY A 122 3.67 3.69 -5.39
C GLY A 122 2.71 4.21 -6.47
N ASN A 123 2.75 5.50 -6.77
CA ASN A 123 2.08 6.01 -7.97
C ASN A 123 2.89 5.66 -9.23
N TYR A 124 2.31 5.88 -10.42
CA TYR A 124 2.94 5.52 -11.69
C TYR A 124 4.34 6.11 -11.86
N SER A 125 4.57 7.35 -11.42
CA SER A 125 5.88 7.98 -11.54
C SER A 125 6.93 7.39 -10.58
N GLU A 126 6.52 6.99 -9.38
CA GLU A 126 7.38 6.33 -8.39
C GLU A 126 7.78 4.93 -8.85
N ILE A 127 6.79 4.15 -9.31
CA ILE A 127 7.03 2.80 -9.83
C ILE A 127 7.93 2.83 -11.07
N ARG A 128 7.69 3.75 -12.00
CA ARG A 128 8.57 3.95 -13.17
C ARG A 128 9.99 4.28 -12.75
N ALA A 129 10.18 5.20 -11.82
CA ALA A 129 11.50 5.61 -11.34
C ALA A 129 12.30 4.47 -10.69
N LEU A 130 11.63 3.54 -10.01
CA LEU A 130 12.26 2.33 -9.47
C LEU A 130 12.70 1.37 -10.59
N MET A 131 11.82 1.11 -11.56
CA MET A 131 12.13 0.22 -12.68
C MET A 131 13.28 0.77 -13.56
N GLU A 132 13.29 2.06 -13.86
CA GLU A 132 14.34 2.71 -14.67
C GLU A 132 15.71 2.66 -13.99
N HIS A 133 15.77 2.71 -12.68
CA HIS A 133 17.04 2.60 -11.93
C HIS A 133 17.68 1.23 -12.07
N CYS A 134 16.89 0.18 -12.23
CA CYS A 134 17.35 -1.21 -12.35
C CYS A 134 17.50 -1.66 -13.80
N SER A 135 16.96 -0.93 -14.78
CA SER A 135 17.04 -1.32 -16.19
C SER A 135 18.37 -0.89 -16.79
N THR A 136 19.18 -1.85 -17.24
CA THR A 136 20.31 -1.64 -18.16
C THR A 136 19.82 -1.35 -19.60
N VAL A 137 18.51 -1.32 -19.82
CA VAL A 137 17.88 -1.12 -21.14
C VAL A 137 17.52 0.37 -21.28
N THR A 138 18.37 1.10 -21.95
CA THR A 138 18.07 2.43 -22.51
C THR A 138 17.00 2.29 -23.59
N GLY A 139 15.77 2.70 -23.32
CA GLY A 139 14.72 2.65 -24.35
C GLY A 139 13.28 2.85 -23.89
N VAL A 140 13.03 3.38 -22.70
CA VAL A 140 11.68 3.80 -22.32
C VAL A 140 11.49 5.26 -22.75
N ASP A 141 10.66 5.47 -23.76
CA ASP A 141 10.31 6.80 -24.27
C ASP A 141 9.66 7.63 -23.15
N SER A 142 10.35 8.66 -22.68
CA SER A 142 9.98 9.48 -21.51
C SER A 142 8.72 10.35 -21.74
N GLY A 143 7.98 10.12 -22.82
CA GLY A 143 6.76 10.85 -23.20
C GLY A 143 5.44 10.09 -22.99
N ASP A 144 5.48 8.78 -22.75
CA ASP A 144 4.26 8.00 -22.61
C ASP A 144 3.71 8.07 -21.18
N LYS A 145 2.43 8.45 -21.04
CA LYS A 145 1.70 8.47 -19.76
C LYS A 145 1.36 7.06 -19.26
N ASN A 146 1.51 6.06 -20.11
CA ASN A 146 1.21 4.67 -19.79
C ASN A 146 2.39 4.01 -19.07
N LEU A 147 2.09 3.21 -18.07
CA LEU A 147 3.07 2.39 -17.38
C LEU A 147 3.33 1.12 -18.19
N ASP A 148 4.59 0.70 -18.31
CA ASP A 148 4.95 -0.55 -18.96
C ASP A 148 4.66 -1.73 -18.02
N ILE A 149 3.56 -2.44 -18.29
CA ILE A 149 3.10 -3.58 -17.48
C ILE A 149 4.09 -4.75 -17.59
N GLU A 150 4.73 -4.98 -18.75
CA GLU A 150 5.69 -6.05 -18.89
C GLU A 150 6.98 -5.76 -18.11
N ALA A 151 7.43 -4.51 -18.07
CA ALA A 151 8.52 -4.10 -17.20
C ALA A 151 8.16 -4.28 -15.70
N MET A 152 6.93 -3.94 -15.29
CA MET A 152 6.45 -4.22 -13.93
C MET A 152 6.49 -5.71 -13.60
N LYS A 153 6.03 -6.56 -14.50
CA LYS A 153 6.05 -8.03 -14.32
C LYS A 153 7.47 -8.55 -14.18
N GLN A 154 8.39 -8.05 -15.01
CA GLN A 154 9.80 -8.45 -14.94
C GLN A 154 10.43 -8.04 -13.60
N TYR A 155 10.18 -6.82 -13.15
CA TYR A 155 10.66 -6.33 -11.86
C TYR A 155 10.09 -7.15 -10.70
N ALA A 156 8.77 -7.39 -10.69
CA ALA A 156 8.11 -8.21 -9.68
C ALA A 156 8.68 -9.64 -9.62
N LYS A 157 8.96 -10.26 -10.78
CA LYS A 157 9.62 -11.58 -10.85
C LYS A 157 11.07 -11.55 -10.34
N GLN A 158 11.83 -10.54 -10.73
CA GLN A 158 13.24 -10.40 -10.35
C GLN A 158 13.42 -10.32 -8.83
N TYR A 159 12.54 -9.58 -8.17
CA TYR A 159 12.60 -9.35 -6.71
C TYR A 159 11.62 -10.23 -5.92
N HIS A 160 10.87 -11.13 -6.57
CA HIS A 160 9.89 -12.03 -5.93
C HIS A 160 8.86 -11.30 -5.07
N LEU A 161 8.33 -10.17 -5.57
CA LEU A 161 7.41 -9.31 -4.83
C LEU A 161 6.14 -8.98 -5.61
N ILE A 162 5.17 -8.45 -4.92
CA ILE A 162 3.98 -7.85 -5.53
C ILE A 162 4.27 -6.37 -5.81
N MET A 163 3.98 -5.92 -7.02
CA MET A 163 4.11 -4.52 -7.41
C MET A 163 2.75 -3.90 -7.66
N ILE A 164 2.51 -2.73 -7.05
CA ILE A 164 1.27 -1.97 -7.23
C ILE A 164 1.62 -0.57 -7.72
N ALA A 165 1.14 -0.25 -8.90
CA ALA A 165 1.17 1.11 -9.44
C ALA A 165 -0.22 1.72 -9.31
N SER A 166 -0.35 2.77 -8.49
CA SER A 166 -1.63 3.42 -8.25
C SER A 166 -1.84 4.68 -9.11
N GLY A 167 -3.05 4.81 -9.64
CA GLY A 167 -3.42 5.91 -10.52
C GLY A 167 -4.93 6.03 -10.71
N GLU A 168 -5.37 6.39 -11.90
CA GLU A 168 -6.79 6.31 -12.28
C GLU A 168 -7.27 4.86 -12.26
N LYS A 169 -6.40 3.94 -12.63
CA LYS A 169 -6.52 2.50 -12.45
C LYS A 169 -5.30 2.02 -11.70
N ASP A 170 -5.50 1.19 -10.69
CA ASP A 170 -4.38 0.53 -10.04
C ASP A 170 -3.99 -0.73 -10.83
N ILE A 171 -2.69 -0.90 -11.07
CA ILE A 171 -2.13 -2.09 -11.72
C ILE A 171 -1.40 -2.90 -10.65
N ILE A 172 -1.79 -4.15 -10.47
CA ILE A 172 -1.25 -5.04 -9.43
C ILE A 172 -0.69 -6.29 -10.09
N THR A 173 0.56 -6.65 -9.80
CA THR A 173 1.18 -7.87 -10.37
C THR A 173 2.21 -8.49 -9.41
N ASP A 174 2.31 -9.82 -9.45
CA ASP A 174 3.39 -10.62 -8.86
C ASP A 174 4.40 -11.10 -9.93
N GLY A 175 4.30 -10.52 -11.13
CA GLY A 175 5.05 -10.93 -12.31
C GLY A 175 4.41 -12.08 -13.10
N THR A 176 3.40 -12.75 -12.56
CA THR A 176 2.64 -13.83 -13.26
C THR A 176 1.22 -13.37 -13.55
N ALA A 177 0.46 -13.06 -12.53
CA ALA A 177 -0.88 -12.49 -12.65
C ALA A 177 -0.81 -10.96 -12.77
N VAL A 178 -1.78 -10.38 -13.48
CA VAL A 178 -2.01 -8.93 -13.52
C VAL A 178 -3.46 -8.67 -13.18
N TYR A 179 -3.68 -7.80 -12.20
CA TYR A 179 -5.01 -7.31 -11.84
C TYR A 179 -5.08 -5.82 -12.11
N ILE A 180 -6.19 -5.38 -12.66
CA ILE A 180 -6.54 -3.95 -12.85
C ILE A 180 -7.68 -3.62 -11.91
N CYS A 181 -7.48 -2.69 -11.01
CA CYS A 181 -8.52 -2.20 -10.11
C CYS A 181 -8.97 -0.81 -10.55
N GLU A 182 -10.28 -0.66 -10.82
CA GLU A 182 -10.91 0.59 -11.25
C GLU A 182 -11.76 1.22 -10.13
N ASN A 183 -11.61 0.77 -8.89
CA ASN A 183 -12.23 1.40 -7.74
C ASN A 183 -11.42 2.60 -7.27
N GLY A 184 -12.12 3.63 -6.86
CA GLY A 184 -11.54 4.86 -6.33
C GLY A 184 -12.31 6.10 -6.76
N ASP A 185 -11.92 7.24 -6.23
CA ASP A 185 -12.49 8.55 -6.57
C ASP A 185 -11.40 9.61 -6.61
N ALA A 186 -11.52 10.55 -7.53
CA ALA A 186 -10.55 11.65 -7.71
C ALA A 186 -10.35 12.52 -6.45
N LYS A 187 -11.31 12.52 -5.52
CA LYS A 187 -11.16 13.22 -4.23
C LYS A 187 -10.07 12.61 -3.34
N MET A 188 -9.72 11.33 -3.54
CA MET A 188 -8.60 10.71 -2.83
C MET A 188 -7.28 11.43 -3.10
N ALA A 189 -7.07 11.92 -4.32
CA ALA A 189 -5.89 12.71 -4.68
C ALA A 189 -5.92 14.16 -4.13
N LYS A 190 -7.03 14.62 -3.56
CA LYS A 190 -7.18 15.97 -3.00
C LYS A 190 -6.92 16.05 -1.50
N ILE A 191 -6.65 14.94 -0.85
CA ILE A 191 -6.22 14.88 0.54
C ILE A 191 -4.80 14.33 0.63
N THR A 192 -4.02 14.86 1.57
CA THR A 192 -2.71 14.27 1.84
C THR A 192 -2.86 12.92 2.53
N GLY A 193 -2.00 11.97 2.20
CA GLY A 193 -1.91 10.69 2.91
C GLY A 193 -2.85 9.58 2.43
N SER A 194 -3.72 9.80 1.44
CA SER A 194 -4.55 8.70 0.90
C SER A 194 -3.71 7.52 0.41
N GLY A 195 -2.56 7.80 -0.23
CA GLY A 195 -1.58 6.80 -0.60
C GLY A 195 -0.98 6.07 0.60
N CYS A 196 -0.49 6.81 1.60
CA CYS A 196 0.08 6.24 2.82
C CYS A 196 -0.95 5.39 3.59
N MET A 197 -2.20 5.85 3.68
CA MET A 197 -3.32 5.08 4.25
C MET A 197 -3.57 3.77 3.48
N SER A 198 -3.50 3.80 2.14
CA SER A 198 -3.61 2.59 1.32
C SER A 198 -2.46 1.62 1.57
N SER A 199 -1.23 2.13 1.76
CA SER A 199 -0.05 1.31 2.01
C SER A 199 -0.10 0.62 3.37
N VAL A 200 -0.58 1.29 4.44
CA VAL A 200 -0.75 0.62 5.74
C VAL A 200 -1.90 -0.38 5.73
N MET A 201 -2.96 -0.14 4.96
CA MET A 201 -4.05 -1.11 4.75
C MET A 201 -3.52 -2.36 4.03
N LEU A 202 -2.61 -2.24 3.05
CA LEU A 202 -1.91 -3.38 2.46
C LEU A 202 -1.14 -4.18 3.52
N GLY A 203 -0.51 -3.52 4.49
CA GLY A 203 0.11 -4.21 5.62
C GLY A 203 -0.88 -5.10 6.37
N ALA A 204 -2.11 -4.64 6.63
CA ALA A 204 -3.13 -5.44 7.29
C ALA A 204 -3.60 -6.63 6.42
N PHE A 205 -3.87 -6.41 5.14
CA PHE A 205 -4.33 -7.45 4.22
C PHE A 205 -3.23 -8.51 3.96
N LEU A 206 -2.01 -8.09 3.66
CA LEU A 206 -0.89 -8.99 3.38
C LEU A 206 -0.35 -9.68 4.64
N GLY A 207 -0.44 -9.04 5.80
CA GLY A 207 -0.14 -9.68 7.09
C GLY A 207 -1.13 -10.78 7.46
N THR A 208 -2.34 -10.74 6.90
CA THR A 208 -3.37 -11.79 7.05
C THR A 208 -3.22 -12.88 5.97
N GLU A 209 -2.97 -12.48 4.72
CA GLU A 209 -2.76 -13.39 3.59
C GLU A 209 -1.80 -12.76 2.57
N PRO A 210 -0.51 -13.19 2.51
CA PRO A 210 0.49 -12.60 1.62
C PRO A 210 0.35 -13.11 0.18
N SER A 211 -0.65 -12.59 -0.55
CA SER A 211 -0.93 -13.00 -1.94
C SER A 211 -1.26 -11.80 -2.82
N VAL A 212 -1.03 -11.91 -4.14
CA VAL A 212 -1.40 -10.88 -5.11
C VAL A 212 -2.92 -10.66 -5.15
N GLN A 213 -3.69 -11.70 -4.85
CA GLN A 213 -5.15 -11.62 -4.72
C GLN A 213 -5.55 -10.75 -3.52
N SER A 214 -4.90 -10.94 -2.37
CA SER A 214 -5.09 -10.13 -1.18
C SER A 214 -4.71 -8.66 -1.42
N ALA A 215 -3.63 -8.41 -2.13
CA ALA A 215 -3.23 -7.07 -2.54
C ALA A 215 -4.29 -6.40 -3.43
N ALA A 216 -4.81 -7.11 -4.44
CA ALA A 216 -5.88 -6.61 -5.31
C ALA A 216 -7.20 -6.39 -4.54
N ALA A 217 -7.52 -7.28 -3.60
CA ALA A 217 -8.67 -7.13 -2.70
C ALA A 217 -8.55 -5.87 -1.82
N CYS A 218 -7.36 -5.58 -1.30
CA CYS A 218 -7.08 -4.36 -0.55
C CYS A 218 -7.28 -3.10 -1.41
N CYS A 219 -6.76 -3.08 -2.66
CA CYS A 219 -6.96 -1.95 -3.57
C CYS A 219 -8.45 -1.69 -3.81
N ALA A 220 -9.24 -2.75 -4.09
CA ALA A 220 -10.69 -2.63 -4.24
C ALA A 220 -11.37 -2.12 -2.96
N PHE A 221 -11.04 -2.70 -1.81
CA PHE A 221 -11.60 -2.31 -0.51
C PHE A 221 -11.40 -0.82 -0.21
N VAL A 222 -10.16 -0.34 -0.36
CA VAL A 222 -9.80 1.06 -0.13
C VAL A 222 -10.46 1.98 -1.17
N GLY A 223 -10.46 1.56 -2.44
CA GLY A 223 -11.12 2.30 -3.52
C GLY A 223 -12.63 2.43 -3.30
N ILE A 224 -13.31 1.36 -2.88
CA ILE A 224 -14.74 1.38 -2.55
C ILE A 224 -15.02 2.33 -1.37
N ALA A 225 -14.17 2.32 -0.33
CA ALA A 225 -14.29 3.27 0.78
C ALA A 225 -14.19 4.72 0.28
N GLY A 226 -13.26 5.00 -0.65
CA GLY A 226 -13.11 6.29 -1.30
C GLY A 226 -14.34 6.71 -2.11
N GLU A 227 -14.91 5.83 -2.94
CA GLU A 227 -16.15 6.09 -3.70
C GLU A 227 -17.33 6.42 -2.78
N LEU A 228 -17.50 5.65 -1.69
CA LEU A 228 -18.57 5.85 -0.73
C LEU A 228 -18.40 7.16 0.05
N ALA A 229 -17.17 7.50 0.42
CA ALA A 229 -16.84 8.77 1.06
C ALA A 229 -17.12 9.95 0.13
N ALA A 230 -16.74 9.85 -1.14
CA ALA A 230 -16.98 10.90 -2.13
C ALA A 230 -18.49 11.17 -2.29
N LYS A 231 -19.29 10.11 -2.45
CA LYS A 231 -20.75 10.22 -2.55
C LYS A 231 -21.37 10.91 -1.33
N LYS A 232 -20.92 10.55 -0.11
CA LYS A 232 -21.42 11.17 1.13
C LYS A 232 -20.96 12.61 1.27
N THR A 233 -19.72 12.92 0.88
CA THR A 233 -19.18 14.29 0.89
C THR A 233 -20.02 15.20 0.00
N ASP A 234 -20.35 14.77 -1.21
CA ASP A 234 -21.18 15.54 -2.15
C ASP A 234 -22.60 15.74 -1.61
N ALA A 235 -23.17 14.68 -1.03
CA ALA A 235 -24.54 14.74 -0.49
C ALA A 235 -24.69 15.73 0.69
N CYS A 236 -23.63 15.94 1.48
CA CYS A 236 -23.66 16.91 2.59
C CYS A 236 -23.03 18.27 2.25
N GLY A 237 -22.59 18.49 0.99
CA GLY A 237 -21.91 19.73 0.59
C GLY A 237 -20.55 19.91 1.28
N GLY A 238 -19.90 18.81 1.66
CA GLY A 238 -18.63 18.82 2.38
C GLY A 238 -17.42 19.12 1.50
N GLY A 239 -16.33 19.55 2.12
CA GLY A 239 -15.04 19.79 1.47
C GLY A 239 -14.05 18.65 1.68
N THR A 240 -12.76 18.92 1.44
CA THR A 240 -11.67 17.94 1.51
C THR A 240 -11.50 17.28 2.87
N MET A 241 -11.66 18.04 3.96
CA MET A 241 -11.56 17.48 5.32
C MET A 241 -12.76 16.63 5.69
N THR A 242 -13.96 16.96 5.22
CA THR A 242 -15.13 16.11 5.33
C THR A 242 -14.91 14.79 4.59
N PHE A 243 -14.37 14.85 3.37
CA PHE A 243 -14.01 13.65 2.60
C PHE A 243 -13.02 12.78 3.36
N ARG A 244 -11.92 13.36 3.89
CA ARG A 244 -10.90 12.62 4.66
C ARG A 244 -11.50 11.86 5.83
N ASN A 245 -12.34 12.53 6.63
CA ASN A 245 -13.00 11.89 7.78
C ASN A 245 -13.95 10.77 7.31
N LEU A 246 -14.79 11.07 6.32
CA LEU A 246 -15.71 10.08 5.75
C LEU A 246 -14.97 8.90 5.09
N PHE A 247 -13.77 9.09 4.55
CA PHE A 247 -12.97 8.01 3.98
C PHE A 247 -12.58 6.99 5.06
N ILE A 248 -12.09 7.44 6.20
CA ILE A 248 -11.78 6.57 7.34
C ILE A 248 -13.06 5.95 7.92
N ASP A 249 -14.15 6.72 8.03
CA ASP A 249 -15.44 6.20 8.47
C ASP A 249 -15.98 5.08 7.56
N GLN A 250 -15.83 5.21 6.22
CA GLN A 250 -16.29 4.16 5.31
C GLN A 250 -15.50 2.86 5.45
N VAL A 251 -14.26 2.90 5.89
CA VAL A 251 -13.49 1.69 6.23
C VAL A 251 -14.15 0.97 7.41
N SER A 252 -14.45 1.65 8.51
CA SER A 252 -15.09 1.05 9.69
C SER A 252 -16.54 0.62 9.46
N LEU A 253 -17.22 1.24 8.49
CA LEU A 253 -18.60 0.95 8.12
C LEU A 253 -18.71 0.02 6.91
N MET A 254 -17.61 -0.63 6.50
CA MET A 254 -17.61 -1.52 5.35
C MET A 254 -18.43 -2.78 5.63
N THR A 255 -19.20 -3.22 4.64
CA THR A 255 -20.03 -4.43 4.69
C THR A 255 -19.84 -5.23 3.40
N GLN A 256 -20.11 -6.52 3.42
CA GLN A 256 -20.02 -7.36 2.23
C GLN A 256 -20.88 -6.81 1.08
N GLU A 257 -22.09 -6.30 1.38
CA GLU A 257 -22.96 -5.66 0.35
C GLU A 257 -22.25 -4.50 -0.35
N LYS A 258 -21.51 -3.65 0.40
CA LYS A 258 -20.73 -2.55 -0.20
C LYS A 258 -19.58 -3.05 -1.07
N MET A 259 -18.98 -4.19 -0.70
CA MET A 259 -17.89 -4.82 -1.46
C MET A 259 -18.34 -5.38 -2.82
N SER A 260 -19.66 -5.54 -3.07
CA SER A 260 -20.20 -5.90 -4.39
C SER A 260 -19.87 -4.86 -5.49
N ARG A 261 -19.40 -3.67 -5.09
CA ARG A 261 -18.88 -2.62 -5.99
C ARG A 261 -17.48 -2.90 -6.52
N CYS A 262 -16.89 -4.05 -6.20
CA CYS A 262 -15.55 -4.42 -6.66
C CYS A 262 -15.45 -4.40 -8.19
N LYS A 263 -14.46 -3.65 -8.69
CA LYS A 263 -14.14 -3.48 -10.12
C LYS A 263 -12.71 -3.93 -10.38
N VAL A 264 -12.41 -5.20 -10.04
CA VAL A 264 -11.09 -5.80 -10.31
C VAL A 264 -11.20 -6.79 -11.46
N HIS A 265 -10.34 -6.61 -12.46
CA HIS A 265 -10.25 -7.44 -13.67
C HIS A 265 -8.86 -8.09 -13.75
N ILE A 266 -8.76 -9.21 -14.50
CA ILE A 266 -7.50 -9.89 -14.86
C ILE A 266 -7.12 -9.47 -16.27
#